data_59a83662cbc76f85f44c51f47d476018
#
_entry.id   59a83662cbc76f85f44c51f47d476018
#
_cell.length_a   1.000
_cell.length_b   1.000
_cell.length_c   1.000
_cell.angle_alpha   90.00
_cell.angle_beta   90.00
_cell.angle_gamma   90.00
#
_symmetry.space_group_name_H-M   'P 1'
#
loop_
_entity.id
_entity.type
_entity.pdbx_description
1 polymer ?
#
loop_
_entity_poly.entity_id
_entity_poly.type
_entity_poly.pdbx_seq_one_letter_code
_entity_poly.pdbx_strand_id
1 'polypeptide(L)'
;MSKRFLPAVLLLLSLGAHAATEGSVTLHGKRFSTEFAVDDASRELGLMNRTQLAADHSMLFVFVDDQPRAFWMKNTLIPLDILYFDKDRKLVSMQLNAQPCKADPCAIYPSDGNARYVLELKAGTAGKLGLKLGESLTVEGEPGTVR
;
A
#
# COMPACT_ATOMS: atom_id res chain seq x y z
N MET A 1 53.70 37.57 8.33
CA MET A 1 52.53 37.39 7.46
C MET A 1 51.86 36.07 7.83
N SER A 2 50.83 36.13 8.65
CA SER A 2 50.15 34.93 9.18
C SER A 2 48.90 34.64 8.33
N LYS A 3 48.89 33.54 7.60
CA LYS A 3 47.73 33.09 6.80
C LYS A 3 46.77 32.33 7.71
N ARG A 4 45.62 32.95 7.99
CA ARG A 4 44.50 32.31 8.68
C ARG A 4 43.73 31.43 7.71
N PHE A 5 43.75 30.11 7.91
CA PHE A 5 42.87 29.17 7.22
C PHE A 5 41.52 29.15 7.96
N LEU A 6 40.45 29.56 7.26
CA LEU A 6 39.07 29.30 7.70
C LEU A 6 38.71 27.84 7.35
N PRO A 7 38.16 27.07 8.27
CA PRO A 7 37.59 25.77 7.92
C PRO A 7 36.24 25.99 7.25
N ALA A 8 36.07 25.44 6.05
CA ALA A 8 34.78 25.35 5.37
C ALA A 8 33.92 24.31 6.11
N VAL A 9 32.84 24.77 6.74
CA VAL A 9 31.82 23.90 7.32
C VAL A 9 30.98 23.36 6.18
N LEU A 10 31.16 22.09 5.88
CA LEU A 10 30.34 21.36 4.92
C LEU A 10 29.02 21.00 5.58
N LEU A 11 27.95 21.72 5.25
CA LEU A 11 26.59 21.44 5.70
C LEU A 11 26.06 20.24 4.92
N LEU A 12 26.11 19.05 5.53
CA LEU A 12 25.47 17.85 5.00
C LEU A 12 23.95 17.99 5.18
N LEU A 13 23.26 18.35 4.10
CA LEU A 13 21.81 18.19 4.03
C LEU A 13 21.49 16.69 3.99
N SER A 14 21.09 16.13 5.12
CA SER A 14 20.48 14.82 5.14
C SER A 14 19.09 14.92 4.51
N LEU A 15 18.94 14.47 3.26
CA LEU A 15 17.62 14.14 2.71
C LEU A 15 17.07 12.99 3.57
N GLY A 16 16.13 13.31 4.45
CA GLY A 16 15.37 12.31 5.17
C GLY A 16 14.53 11.51 4.17
N ALA A 17 15.02 10.35 3.76
CA ALA A 17 14.17 9.36 3.12
C ALA A 17 13.11 8.97 4.16
N HIS A 18 11.85 9.30 3.91
CA HIS A 18 10.74 8.75 4.69
C HIS A 18 10.71 7.25 4.38
N ALA A 19 11.32 6.46 5.27
CA ALA A 19 11.19 5.03 5.21
C ALA A 19 9.70 4.70 5.42
N ALA A 20 9.08 4.01 4.47
CA ALA A 20 7.76 3.44 4.67
C ALA A 20 7.81 2.60 5.94
N THR A 21 6.81 2.76 6.81
CA THR A 21 6.70 1.94 8.01
C THR A 21 6.39 0.51 7.56
N GLU A 22 7.25 -0.42 7.90
CA GLU A 22 7.11 -1.81 7.51
C GLU A 22 6.52 -2.64 8.66
N GLY A 23 5.70 -3.61 8.30
CA GLY A 23 5.12 -4.56 9.21
C GLY A 23 4.74 -5.85 8.48
N SER A 24 3.71 -6.50 8.94
CA SER A 24 3.17 -7.66 8.23
C SER A 24 1.65 -7.74 8.38
N VAL A 25 1.03 -8.42 7.42
CA VAL A 25 -0.35 -8.85 7.51
C VAL A 25 -0.44 -10.36 7.39
N THR A 26 -1.43 -10.94 8.05
CA THR A 26 -1.78 -12.36 7.87
C THR A 26 -3.20 -12.44 7.35
N LEU A 27 -3.39 -13.16 6.27
CA LEU A 27 -4.67 -13.38 5.61
C LEU A 27 -4.76 -14.85 5.21
N HIS A 28 -5.84 -15.51 5.60
CA HIS A 28 -6.07 -16.95 5.34
C HIS A 28 -4.85 -17.82 5.72
N GLY A 29 -4.25 -17.54 6.88
CA GLY A 29 -3.06 -18.25 7.39
C GLY A 29 -1.73 -17.93 6.69
N LYS A 30 -1.75 -17.15 5.62
CA LYS A 30 -0.51 -16.71 4.95
C LYS A 30 -0.09 -15.33 5.44
N ARG A 31 1.18 -15.21 5.80
CA ARG A 31 1.83 -13.95 6.20
C ARG A 31 2.47 -13.27 4.99
N PHE A 32 2.35 -11.96 4.93
CA PHE A 32 2.99 -11.08 3.93
C PHE A 32 3.78 -10.01 4.67
N SER A 33 5.00 -9.74 4.22
CA SER A 33 5.67 -8.49 4.56
C SER A 33 4.87 -7.33 3.95
N THR A 34 4.72 -6.22 4.69
CA THR A 34 3.74 -5.21 4.31
C THR A 34 4.30 -3.81 4.52
N GLU A 35 4.22 -2.99 3.48
CA GLU A 35 4.39 -1.56 3.58
C GLU A 35 3.06 -0.91 3.96
N PHE A 36 3.08 0.12 4.80
CA PHE A 36 1.88 0.86 5.21
C PHE A 36 1.79 2.20 4.50
N ALA A 37 0.66 2.46 3.86
CA ALA A 37 0.30 3.76 3.29
C ALA A 37 -0.73 4.43 4.21
N VAL A 38 -0.31 5.43 5.00
CA VAL A 38 -1.08 5.99 6.12
C VAL A 38 -1.42 7.47 5.98
N ASP A 39 -0.86 8.14 4.99
CA ASP A 39 -1.15 9.54 4.67
C ASP A 39 -1.48 9.70 3.18
N ASP A 40 -1.99 10.87 2.80
CA ASP A 40 -2.44 11.11 1.43
C ASP A 40 -1.34 10.88 0.40
N ALA A 41 -0.11 11.32 0.68
CA ALA A 41 1.01 11.17 -0.25
C ALA A 41 1.38 9.70 -0.47
N SER A 42 1.47 8.90 0.61
CA SER A 42 1.78 7.47 0.51
C SER A 42 0.62 6.68 -0.12
N ARG A 43 -0.65 7.05 0.17
CA ARG A 43 -1.81 6.42 -0.47
C ARG A 43 -1.92 6.77 -1.95
N GLU A 44 -1.59 8.00 -2.35
CA GLU A 44 -1.58 8.40 -3.76
C GLU A 44 -0.47 7.68 -4.54
N LEU A 45 0.72 7.58 -3.96
CA LEU A 45 1.84 6.87 -4.58
C LEU A 45 1.59 5.37 -4.72
N GLY A 46 1.12 4.73 -3.66
CA GLY A 46 0.88 3.28 -3.64
C GLY A 46 2.05 2.48 -4.24
N LEU A 47 1.73 1.56 -5.13
CA LEU A 47 2.69 0.72 -5.86
C LEU A 47 3.07 1.27 -7.24
N MET A 48 2.84 2.57 -7.50
CA MET A 48 3.19 3.20 -8.78
C MET A 48 4.67 3.01 -9.13
N ASN A 49 4.92 2.85 -10.43
CA ASN A 49 6.26 2.73 -11.04
C ASN A 49 7.07 1.48 -10.62
N ARG A 50 6.48 0.56 -9.88
CA ARG A 50 7.13 -0.71 -9.55
C ARG A 50 6.99 -1.70 -10.69
N THR A 51 8.09 -2.37 -11.02
CA THR A 51 8.14 -3.36 -12.10
C THR A 51 7.85 -4.78 -11.60
N GLN A 52 7.86 -4.99 -10.28
CA GLN A 52 7.60 -6.29 -9.67
C GLN A 52 7.06 -6.14 -8.24
N LEU A 53 6.33 -7.13 -7.79
CA LEU A 53 5.90 -7.33 -6.41
C LEU A 53 6.14 -8.79 -6.04
N ALA A 54 6.88 -9.05 -4.96
CA ALA A 54 7.13 -10.40 -4.50
C ALA A 54 5.83 -11.09 -4.06
N ALA A 55 5.76 -12.41 -4.17
CA ALA A 55 4.54 -13.17 -3.87
C ALA A 55 4.17 -13.20 -2.37
N ASP A 56 5.10 -12.80 -1.51
CA ASP A 56 4.96 -12.68 -0.05
C ASP A 56 5.04 -11.24 0.44
N HIS A 57 4.91 -10.27 -0.47
CA HIS A 57 4.90 -8.85 -0.17
C HIS A 57 3.56 -8.21 -0.50
N SER A 58 3.20 -7.14 0.21
CA SER A 58 1.94 -6.41 0.06
C SER A 58 2.08 -4.94 0.44
N MET A 59 1.08 -4.15 0.10
CA MET A 59 0.90 -2.80 0.63
C MET A 59 -0.48 -2.67 1.25
N LEU A 60 -0.53 -2.18 2.49
CA LEU A 60 -1.76 -1.91 3.22
C LEU A 60 -2.01 -0.40 3.31
N PHE A 61 -3.08 0.03 2.67
CA PHE A 61 -3.59 1.39 2.78
C PHE A 61 -4.50 1.47 4.01
N VAL A 62 -4.23 2.42 4.90
CA VAL A 62 -5.00 2.62 6.13
C VAL A 62 -5.64 4.00 6.08
N PHE A 63 -6.94 4.07 6.27
CA PHE A 63 -7.71 5.30 6.27
C PHE A 63 -8.21 5.64 7.68
N VAL A 64 -8.46 6.93 7.92
CA VAL A 64 -8.97 7.42 9.21
C VAL A 64 -10.43 7.04 9.45
N ASP A 65 -11.18 6.78 8.38
CA ASP A 65 -12.61 6.53 8.37
C ASP A 65 -12.99 5.27 7.59
N ASP A 66 -14.21 4.84 7.74
CA ASP A 66 -14.81 3.67 7.11
C ASP A 66 -15.84 4.12 6.08
N GLN A 67 -15.43 4.25 4.82
CA GLN A 67 -16.25 4.76 3.72
C GLN A 67 -16.03 3.94 2.44
N PRO A 68 -16.91 4.03 1.42
CA PRO A 68 -16.64 3.45 0.11
C PRO A 68 -15.31 3.96 -0.44
N ARG A 69 -14.50 3.06 -1.00
CA ARG A 69 -13.20 3.37 -1.61
C ARG A 69 -13.22 3.08 -3.09
N ALA A 70 -12.39 3.81 -3.81
CA ALA A 70 -12.17 3.56 -5.23
C ALA A 70 -10.67 3.69 -5.51
N PHE A 71 -10.14 2.68 -6.19
CA PHE A 71 -8.74 2.61 -6.57
C PHE A 71 -8.61 2.69 -8.10
N TRP A 72 -7.46 3.04 -8.57
CA TRP A 72 -7.09 3.04 -9.98
C TRP A 72 -5.71 2.40 -10.15
N MET A 73 -5.39 2.03 -11.39
CA MET A 73 -4.09 1.44 -11.74
C MET A 73 -3.21 2.42 -12.52
N LYS A 74 -3.41 3.74 -12.30
CA LYS A 74 -2.58 4.77 -12.94
C LYS A 74 -1.13 4.63 -12.51
N ASN A 75 -0.21 4.67 -13.48
CA ASN A 75 1.22 4.48 -13.26
C ASN A 75 1.60 3.18 -12.53
N THR A 76 0.67 2.27 -12.34
CA THR A 76 0.93 0.94 -11.76
C THR A 76 1.24 -0.03 -12.89
N LEU A 77 2.45 -0.57 -12.91
CA LEU A 77 2.99 -1.32 -14.05
C LEU A 77 2.72 -2.82 -13.98
N ILE A 78 2.27 -3.30 -12.85
CA ILE A 78 2.02 -4.72 -12.56
C ILE A 78 0.54 -4.93 -12.21
N PRO A 79 -0.08 -6.05 -12.63
CA PRO A 79 -1.44 -6.37 -12.24
C PRO A 79 -1.52 -6.73 -10.76
N LEU A 80 -2.61 -6.33 -10.10
CA LEU A 80 -2.82 -6.48 -8.65
C LEU A 80 -4.16 -7.12 -8.33
N ASP A 81 -4.23 -7.80 -7.19
CA ASP A 81 -5.48 -8.08 -6.48
C ASP A 81 -5.66 -6.97 -5.43
N ILE A 82 -6.81 -6.29 -5.44
CA ILE A 82 -7.15 -5.20 -4.54
C ILE A 82 -8.26 -5.70 -3.61
N LEU A 83 -7.97 -5.79 -2.31
CA LEU A 83 -8.84 -6.37 -1.30
C LEU A 83 -9.29 -5.29 -0.32
N TYR A 84 -10.59 -5.15 -0.10
CA TYR A 84 -11.19 -4.12 0.73
C TYR A 84 -11.69 -4.72 2.04
N PHE A 85 -11.28 -4.14 3.16
CA PHE A 85 -11.66 -4.57 4.50
C PHE A 85 -12.33 -3.43 5.26
N ASP A 86 -13.39 -3.76 5.99
CA ASP A 86 -14.11 -2.81 6.83
C ASP A 86 -13.30 -2.39 8.08
N LYS A 87 -13.92 -1.58 8.95
CA LYS A 87 -13.32 -1.14 10.22
C LYS A 87 -12.95 -2.28 11.16
N ASP A 88 -13.63 -3.42 11.06
CA ASP A 88 -13.40 -4.63 11.86
C ASP A 88 -12.45 -5.62 11.17
N ARG A 89 -11.79 -5.17 10.08
CA ARG A 89 -10.84 -5.92 9.27
C ARG A 89 -11.45 -7.17 8.63
N LYS A 90 -12.74 -7.11 8.28
CA LYS A 90 -13.42 -8.16 7.53
C LYS A 90 -13.40 -7.84 6.05
N LEU A 91 -13.07 -8.83 5.23
CA LEU A 91 -13.06 -8.72 3.78
C LEU A 91 -14.48 -8.48 3.26
N VAL A 92 -14.72 -7.31 2.68
CA VAL A 92 -16.05 -6.90 2.20
C VAL A 92 -16.15 -6.86 0.68
N SER A 93 -15.03 -6.71 -0.02
CA SER A 93 -15.00 -6.59 -1.48
C SER A 93 -13.62 -6.97 -2.04
N MET A 94 -13.57 -7.45 -3.27
CA MET A 94 -12.33 -7.80 -3.98
C MET A 94 -12.42 -7.36 -5.44
N GLN A 95 -11.35 -6.76 -5.93
CA GLN A 95 -11.12 -6.52 -7.36
C GLN A 95 -9.90 -7.33 -7.76
N LEU A 96 -10.13 -8.45 -8.46
CA LEU A 96 -9.08 -9.39 -8.80
C LEU A 96 -8.46 -9.10 -10.16
N ASN A 97 -7.15 -9.27 -10.25
CA ASN A 97 -6.40 -9.09 -11.49
C ASN A 97 -6.63 -7.72 -12.14
N ALA A 98 -6.64 -6.65 -11.33
CA ALA A 98 -6.72 -5.29 -11.82
C ALA A 98 -5.52 -5.00 -12.73
N GLN A 99 -5.79 -4.61 -13.99
CA GLN A 99 -4.76 -4.45 -15.01
C GLN A 99 -4.15 -3.05 -14.99
N PRO A 100 -2.85 -2.89 -15.32
CA PRO A 100 -2.23 -1.59 -15.52
C PRO A 100 -3.07 -0.68 -16.42
N CYS A 101 -3.15 0.61 -16.06
CA CYS A 101 -3.81 1.60 -16.90
C CYS A 101 -2.87 2.00 -18.05
N LYS A 102 -3.27 1.73 -19.29
CA LYS A 102 -2.46 2.01 -20.49
C LYS A 102 -2.72 3.38 -21.09
N ALA A 103 -3.90 3.96 -20.82
CA ALA A 103 -4.31 5.26 -21.34
C ALA A 103 -5.42 5.87 -20.46
N ASP A 104 -5.42 7.19 -20.33
CA ASP A 104 -6.50 7.91 -19.65
C ASP A 104 -7.81 7.91 -20.50
N PRO A 105 -8.97 7.84 -19.88
CA PRO A 105 -9.19 7.72 -18.42
C PRO A 105 -8.94 6.30 -17.91
N CYS A 106 -8.26 6.19 -16.76
CA CYS A 106 -8.05 4.90 -16.11
C CYS A 106 -9.36 4.32 -15.57
N ALA A 107 -9.50 2.99 -15.65
CA ALA A 107 -10.59 2.29 -14.99
C ALA A 107 -10.53 2.51 -13.46
N ILE A 108 -11.70 2.58 -12.85
CA ILE A 108 -11.87 2.70 -11.41
C ILE A 108 -12.32 1.33 -10.87
N TYR A 109 -11.71 0.92 -9.77
CA TYR A 109 -11.98 -0.32 -9.05
C TYR A 109 -12.61 0.05 -7.69
N PRO A 110 -13.96 0.12 -7.60
CA PRO A 110 -14.64 0.50 -6.36
C PRO A 110 -14.77 -0.68 -5.41
N SER A 111 -14.94 -0.37 -4.11
CA SER A 111 -15.43 -1.33 -3.12
C SER A 111 -16.95 -1.43 -3.20
N ASP A 112 -17.51 -2.61 -2.90
CA ASP A 112 -18.97 -2.84 -2.81
C ASP A 112 -19.56 -2.35 -1.48
N GLY A 113 -18.74 -1.86 -0.56
CA GLY A 113 -19.14 -1.35 0.74
C GLY A 113 -18.07 -0.46 1.33
N ASN A 114 -18.29 -0.05 2.61
CA ASN A 114 -17.31 0.73 3.34
C ASN A 114 -16.04 -0.07 3.57
N ALA A 115 -14.90 0.62 3.42
CA ALA A 115 -13.58 0.05 3.69
C ALA A 115 -12.71 1.05 4.44
N ARG A 116 -12.08 0.59 5.51
CA ARG A 116 -11.06 1.31 6.26
C ARG A 116 -9.66 0.88 5.90
N TYR A 117 -9.52 -0.34 5.39
CA TYR A 117 -8.24 -0.91 4.97
C TYR A 117 -8.35 -1.44 3.55
N VAL A 118 -7.31 -1.21 2.75
CA VAL A 118 -7.22 -1.80 1.41
C VAL A 118 -5.86 -2.48 1.29
N LEU A 119 -5.85 -3.76 0.92
CA LEU A 119 -4.63 -4.54 0.76
C LEU A 119 -4.40 -4.82 -0.72
N GLU A 120 -3.26 -4.40 -1.22
CA GLU A 120 -2.78 -4.72 -2.56
C GLU A 120 -1.80 -5.89 -2.51
N LEU A 121 -2.07 -6.89 -3.33
CA LEU A 121 -1.29 -8.11 -3.50
C LEU A 121 -0.96 -8.32 -4.98
N LYS A 122 0.06 -9.10 -5.25
CA LYS A 122 0.32 -9.58 -6.60
C LYS A 122 -0.91 -10.30 -7.16
N ALA A 123 -1.32 -9.96 -8.39
CA ALA A 123 -2.49 -10.57 -9.04
C ALA A 123 -2.45 -12.10 -9.00
N GLY A 124 -3.61 -12.70 -8.76
CA GLY A 124 -3.80 -14.14 -8.63
C GLY A 124 -3.53 -14.69 -7.22
N THR A 125 -3.07 -13.88 -6.27
CA THR A 125 -2.82 -14.31 -4.89
C THR A 125 -4.12 -14.66 -4.17
N ALA A 126 -5.15 -13.83 -4.30
CA ALA A 126 -6.46 -14.08 -3.68
C ALA A 126 -7.10 -15.39 -4.15
N GLY A 127 -7.03 -15.66 -5.46
CA GLY A 127 -7.53 -16.90 -6.03
C GLY A 127 -6.75 -18.13 -5.56
N LYS A 128 -5.42 -18.06 -5.46
CA LYS A 128 -4.58 -19.15 -4.95
C LYS A 128 -4.86 -19.47 -3.49
N LEU A 129 -5.19 -18.45 -2.68
CA LEU A 129 -5.56 -18.62 -1.29
C LEU A 129 -7.02 -19.10 -1.12
N GLY A 130 -7.84 -18.97 -2.15
CA GLY A 130 -9.26 -19.30 -2.06
C GLY A 130 -10.04 -18.36 -1.15
N LEU A 131 -9.67 -17.05 -1.14
CA LEU A 131 -10.27 -16.05 -0.26
C LEU A 131 -11.77 -15.92 -0.48
N LYS A 132 -12.49 -15.71 0.62
CA LYS A 132 -13.94 -15.47 0.63
C LYS A 132 -14.27 -14.21 1.42
N LEU A 133 -15.38 -13.57 1.07
CA LEU A 133 -15.88 -12.43 1.84
C LEU A 133 -16.13 -12.84 3.30
N GLY A 134 -15.87 -11.92 4.24
CA GLY A 134 -15.98 -12.13 5.68
C GLY A 134 -14.69 -12.63 6.34
N GLU A 135 -13.66 -13.00 5.60
CA GLU A 135 -12.35 -13.37 6.18
C GLU A 135 -11.69 -12.21 6.88
N SER A 136 -10.91 -12.52 7.92
CA SER A 136 -10.27 -11.52 8.76
C SER A 136 -8.83 -11.25 8.32
N LEU A 137 -8.45 -9.97 8.36
CA LEU A 137 -7.07 -9.52 8.20
C LEU A 137 -6.45 -9.31 9.59
N THR A 138 -5.32 -9.95 9.88
CA THR A 138 -4.50 -9.63 11.04
C THR A 138 -3.36 -8.70 10.60
N VAL A 139 -3.17 -7.61 11.34
CA VAL A 139 -2.11 -6.62 11.07
C VAL A 139 -1.14 -6.64 12.24
N GLU A 140 0.14 -6.77 11.95
CA GLU A 140 1.23 -6.76 12.92
C GLU A 140 2.24 -5.67 12.57
N GLY A 141 2.71 -4.95 13.55
CA GLY A 141 3.53 -3.75 13.41
C GLY A 141 2.70 -2.48 13.59
N GLU A 142 3.39 -1.37 13.73
CA GLU A 142 2.77 -0.06 13.92
C GLU A 142 2.69 0.66 12.57
N PRO A 143 1.50 0.85 12.01
CA PRO A 143 1.36 1.56 10.73
C PRO A 143 1.75 3.04 10.82
N GLY A 144 2.02 3.53 12.02
CA GLY A 144 2.28 4.96 12.27
C GLY A 144 0.99 5.76 12.44
N THR A 145 1.11 7.08 12.47
CA THR A 145 -0.05 7.96 12.61
C THR A 145 -0.81 8.05 11.29
N VAL A 146 -2.03 7.54 11.29
CA VAL A 146 -2.94 7.63 10.14
C VAL A 146 -3.52 9.05 10.06
N ARG A 147 -3.40 9.71 8.91
CA ARG A 147 -3.88 11.07 8.67
C ARG A 147 -4.28 11.30 7.21
#